data_3629806cf36ee5fd4d4fbef848a0459a
#
_entry.id   3629806cf36ee5fd4d4fbef848a0459a
#
_cell.length_a   1.000
_cell.length_b   1.000
_cell.length_c   1.000
_cell.angle_alpha   90.00
_cell.angle_beta   90.00
_cell.angle_gamma   90.00
#
_symmetry.space_group_name_H-M   'P 1'
#
loop_
_entity.id
_entity.type
_entity.pdbx_description
1 polymer ?
#
loop_
_entity_poly.entity_id
_entity_poly.type
_entity_poly.pdbx_seq_one_letter_code
_entity_poly.pdbx_strand_id
1 'polypeptide(L)'
;EERYRGRVSANIFFDENLAQQIYAGSDMFLMPSLFEPCGLGQMFALRYGTVPIVRKTGGLADTIFQFSTETKEGNGFLFETYDGNGLIWALDQALAVYNQGKDEWQPAGRRMSLFAYTENKNKKSEILMGSF
;
A
#
# COMPACT_ATOMS: atom_id res chain seq x y z
N GLU A 1 7.00 9.15 -20.42
CA GLU A 1 7.33 10.39 -19.70
C GLU A 1 6.99 11.66 -20.51
N GLU A 2 7.38 11.78 -21.79
CA GLU A 2 7.15 13.00 -22.58
C GLU A 2 5.69 13.46 -22.59
N ARG A 3 4.74 12.53 -22.76
CA ARG A 3 3.29 12.84 -22.79
C ARG A 3 2.77 13.39 -21.44
N TYR A 4 3.44 13.07 -20.33
CA TYR A 4 3.03 13.44 -18.97
C TYR A 4 4.15 14.16 -18.22
N ARG A 5 4.89 15.03 -18.92
CA ARG A 5 6.06 15.73 -18.38
C ARG A 5 5.74 16.45 -17.06
N GLY A 6 6.56 16.20 -16.04
CA GLY A 6 6.38 16.74 -14.70
C GLY A 6 5.25 16.08 -13.87
N ARG A 7 4.56 15.07 -14.44
CA ARG A 7 3.50 14.32 -13.75
C ARG A 7 3.81 12.82 -13.61
N VAL A 8 4.72 12.31 -14.45
CA VAL A 8 5.17 10.92 -14.42
C VAL A 8 6.69 10.91 -14.52
N SER A 9 7.33 10.19 -13.62
CA SER A 9 8.76 9.88 -13.64
C SER A 9 8.96 8.37 -13.65
N ALA A 10 9.84 7.87 -14.54
CA ALA A 10 10.21 6.47 -14.62
C ALA A 10 11.66 6.29 -14.15
N ASN A 11 11.83 5.55 -13.05
CA ASN A 11 13.12 5.25 -12.45
C ASN A 11 13.34 3.73 -12.53
N ILE A 12 14.10 3.28 -13.56
CA ILE A 12 14.32 1.86 -13.85
C ILE A 12 15.71 1.46 -13.37
N PHE A 13 15.92 1.54 -12.06
CA PHE A 13 17.17 1.13 -11.40
C PHE A 13 16.87 0.85 -9.92
N PHE A 14 17.79 0.17 -9.25
CA PHE A 14 17.68 -0.10 -7.81
C PHE A 14 18.41 1.00 -7.02
N ASP A 15 17.66 1.66 -6.12
CA ASP A 15 18.21 2.66 -5.19
C ASP A 15 17.36 2.65 -3.90
N GLU A 16 17.96 2.21 -2.80
CA GLU A 16 17.28 2.12 -1.52
C GLU A 16 16.88 3.50 -0.97
N ASN A 17 17.72 4.51 -1.14
CA ASN A 17 17.44 5.85 -0.62
C ASN A 17 16.26 6.47 -1.38
N LEU A 18 16.26 6.34 -2.71
CA LEU A 18 15.13 6.81 -3.52
C LEU A 18 13.85 6.05 -3.18
N ALA A 19 13.92 4.73 -2.98
CA ALA A 19 12.76 3.93 -2.58
C ALA A 19 12.15 4.43 -1.26
N GLN A 20 12.98 4.70 -0.26
CA GLN A 20 12.51 5.24 1.03
C GLN A 20 11.85 6.63 0.87
N GLN A 21 12.43 7.49 0.02
CA GLN A 21 11.84 8.80 -0.27
C GLN A 21 10.48 8.68 -0.98
N ILE A 22 10.35 7.73 -1.90
CA ILE A 22 9.09 7.44 -2.59
C ILE A 22 8.04 6.95 -1.58
N TYR A 23 8.37 6.00 -0.71
CA TYR A 23 7.45 5.56 0.35
C TYR A 23 7.02 6.71 1.26
N ALA A 24 7.96 7.56 1.66
CA ALA A 24 7.68 8.66 2.57
C ALA A 24 6.88 9.80 1.92
N GLY A 25 7.06 10.03 0.63
CA GLY A 25 6.44 11.14 -0.11
C GLY A 25 5.17 10.78 -0.88
N SER A 26 4.74 9.51 -0.86
CA SER A 26 3.57 9.06 -1.61
C SER A 26 2.32 8.98 -0.74
N ASP A 27 1.15 9.20 -1.33
CA ASP A 27 -0.13 8.93 -0.70
C ASP A 27 -0.56 7.47 -0.88
N MET A 28 -0.21 6.88 -2.02
CA MET A 28 -0.57 5.50 -2.39
C MET A 28 0.64 4.76 -2.94
N PHE A 29 0.69 3.47 -2.69
CA PHE A 29 1.71 2.56 -3.20
C PHE A 29 1.09 1.37 -3.91
N LEU A 30 1.37 1.23 -5.21
CA LEU A 30 0.77 0.22 -6.07
C LEU A 30 1.70 -0.97 -6.27
N MET A 31 1.23 -2.19 -5.92
CA MET A 31 1.92 -3.47 -6.15
C MET A 31 1.04 -4.45 -6.94
N PRO A 32 0.99 -4.36 -8.27
CA PRO A 32 0.19 -5.25 -9.11
C PRO A 32 0.96 -6.55 -9.44
N SER A 33 1.55 -7.18 -8.45
CA SER A 33 2.40 -8.35 -8.62
C SER A 33 1.60 -9.57 -9.10
N LEU A 34 2.14 -10.32 -10.08
CA LEU A 34 1.56 -11.61 -10.48
C LEU A 34 1.66 -12.62 -9.33
N PHE A 35 2.81 -12.66 -8.67
CA PHE A 35 3.06 -13.45 -7.47
C PHE A 35 4.07 -12.74 -6.59
N GLU A 36 3.80 -12.72 -5.28
CA GLU A 36 4.67 -12.11 -4.29
C GLU A 36 4.74 -13.01 -3.04
N PRO A 37 5.80 -13.82 -2.88
CA PRO A 37 5.87 -14.82 -1.80
C PRO A 37 5.85 -14.18 -0.41
N CYS A 38 6.55 -13.08 -0.21
CA CYS A 38 6.63 -12.39 1.09
C CYS A 38 6.11 -10.96 0.98
N GLY A 39 6.72 -10.17 0.08
CA GLY A 39 6.48 -8.75 -0.08
C GLY A 39 6.89 -7.94 1.17
N LEU A 40 7.80 -7.01 1.02
CA LEU A 40 8.16 -6.08 2.08
C LEU A 40 7.74 -4.65 1.73
N GLY A 41 7.60 -4.34 0.44
CA GLY A 41 7.28 -3.00 -0.03
C GLY A 41 5.98 -2.44 0.55
N GLN A 42 4.93 -3.26 0.67
CA GLN A 42 3.67 -2.87 1.29
C GLN A 42 3.83 -2.55 2.79
N MET A 43 4.72 -3.26 3.48
CA MET A 43 5.00 -3.02 4.90
C MET A 43 5.78 -1.72 5.11
N PHE A 44 6.73 -1.44 4.21
CA PHE A 44 7.43 -0.14 4.21
C PHE A 44 6.45 1.01 3.91
N ALA A 45 5.61 0.86 2.89
CA ALA A 45 4.58 1.85 2.58
C ALA A 45 3.70 2.16 3.81
N LEU A 46 3.16 1.13 4.45
CA LEU A 46 2.35 1.27 5.66
C LEU A 46 3.10 1.96 6.79
N ARG A 47 4.39 1.67 6.98
CA ARG A 47 5.21 2.32 8.02
C ARG A 47 5.32 3.82 7.82
N TYR A 48 5.35 4.29 6.58
CA TYR A 48 5.35 5.72 6.24
C TYR A 48 3.94 6.34 6.19
N GLY A 49 2.89 5.55 6.37
CA GLY A 49 1.51 6.00 6.25
C GLY A 49 1.00 6.06 4.81
N THR A 50 1.77 5.50 3.88
CA THR A 50 1.41 5.36 2.48
C THR A 50 0.49 4.16 2.30
N VAL A 51 -0.66 4.34 1.68
CA VAL A 51 -1.69 3.31 1.59
C VAL A 51 -1.39 2.33 0.44
N PRO A 52 -1.20 1.02 0.72
CA PRO A 52 -0.93 0.04 -0.31
C PRO A 52 -2.21 -0.35 -1.07
N ILE A 53 -2.06 -0.45 -2.39
CA ILE A 53 -3.06 -1.01 -3.31
C ILE A 53 -2.39 -2.21 -3.97
N VAL A 54 -2.81 -3.42 -3.62
CA VAL A 54 -2.06 -4.61 -3.96
C VAL A 54 -2.95 -5.71 -4.54
N ARG A 55 -2.37 -6.58 -5.35
CA ARG A 55 -3.05 -7.80 -5.74
C ARG A 55 -3.06 -8.80 -4.58
N LYS A 56 -4.20 -9.48 -4.38
CA LYS A 56 -4.38 -10.50 -3.35
C LYS A 56 -3.66 -11.79 -3.73
N THR A 57 -2.37 -11.86 -3.41
CA THR A 57 -1.51 -13.00 -3.71
C THR A 57 -0.40 -13.14 -2.67
N GLY A 58 -0.04 -14.37 -2.30
CA GLY A 58 1.04 -14.68 -1.37
C GLY A 58 1.06 -13.79 -0.12
N GLY A 59 2.23 -13.28 0.24
CA GLY A 59 2.41 -12.42 1.42
C GLY A 59 1.63 -11.11 1.40
N LEU A 60 1.22 -10.62 0.23
CA LEU A 60 0.34 -9.46 0.14
C LEU A 60 -1.05 -9.77 0.71
N ALA A 61 -1.59 -10.96 0.42
CA ALA A 61 -2.88 -11.40 0.95
C ALA A 61 -2.86 -11.65 2.46
N ASP A 62 -1.68 -11.96 3.02
CA ASP A 62 -1.50 -12.22 4.44
C ASP A 62 -1.33 -10.94 5.27
N THR A 63 -0.92 -9.85 4.64
CA THR A 63 -0.52 -8.62 5.33
C THR A 63 -1.43 -7.43 5.05
N ILE A 64 -2.16 -7.44 3.92
CA ILE A 64 -3.06 -6.36 3.55
C ILE A 64 -4.51 -6.81 3.65
N PHE A 65 -5.31 -6.01 4.33
CA PHE A 65 -6.73 -6.21 4.56
C PHE A 65 -7.50 -5.06 3.92
N GLN A 66 -8.60 -5.40 3.22
CA GLN A 66 -9.43 -4.42 2.52
C GLN A 66 -9.94 -3.35 3.49
N PHE A 67 -9.70 -2.09 3.16
CA PHE A 67 -10.21 -0.97 3.94
C PHE A 67 -11.72 -0.82 3.74
N SER A 68 -12.45 -0.69 4.86
CA SER A 68 -13.87 -0.38 4.90
C SER A 68 -14.10 1.06 5.36
N THR A 69 -14.84 1.83 4.57
CA THR A 69 -15.24 3.20 4.93
C THR A 69 -16.28 3.23 6.06
N GLU A 70 -17.03 2.15 6.25
CA GLU A 70 -18.07 2.03 7.27
C GLU A 70 -17.47 1.77 8.65
N THR A 71 -16.64 0.72 8.74
CA THR A 71 -16.03 0.32 10.02
C THR A 71 -14.73 1.07 10.32
N LYS A 72 -14.14 1.69 9.29
CA LYS A 72 -12.80 2.32 9.34
C LYS A 72 -11.69 1.31 9.68
N GLU A 73 -11.91 0.04 9.40
CA GLU A 73 -10.96 -1.06 9.55
C GLU A 73 -10.30 -1.39 8.22
N GLY A 74 -9.19 -2.14 8.29
CA GLY A 74 -8.34 -2.48 7.14
C GLY A 74 -7.11 -1.59 7.03
N ASN A 75 -6.19 -1.97 6.14
CA ASN A 75 -4.90 -1.30 6.00
C ASN A 75 -4.47 -1.07 4.55
N GLY A 76 -5.34 -1.28 3.59
CA GLY A 76 -5.07 -1.07 2.17
C GLY A 76 -6.23 -1.48 1.29
N PHE A 77 -5.97 -1.57 0.00
CA PHE A 77 -6.95 -1.97 -1.01
C PHE A 77 -6.46 -3.18 -1.78
N LEU A 78 -7.34 -4.16 -1.97
CA LEU A 78 -7.04 -5.43 -2.60
C LEU A 78 -7.82 -5.61 -3.90
N PHE A 79 -7.19 -6.20 -4.91
CA PHE A 79 -7.88 -6.75 -6.09
C PHE A 79 -7.46 -8.20 -6.32
N GLU A 80 -8.37 -9.02 -6.86
CA GLU A 80 -8.15 -10.47 -7.00
C GLU A 80 -7.71 -10.85 -8.41
N THR A 81 -8.36 -10.30 -9.43
CA THR A 81 -8.08 -10.62 -10.83
C THR A 81 -6.78 -9.98 -11.31
N TYR A 82 -5.94 -10.78 -12.00
CA TYR A 82 -4.71 -10.26 -12.60
C TYR A 82 -5.00 -9.65 -13.97
N ASP A 83 -5.74 -8.55 -13.96
CA ASP A 83 -6.08 -7.78 -15.15
C ASP A 83 -6.24 -6.29 -14.84
N GLY A 84 -6.38 -5.50 -15.92
CA GLY A 84 -6.55 -4.06 -15.80
C GLY A 84 -7.85 -3.64 -15.11
N ASN A 85 -8.91 -4.42 -15.21
CA ASN A 85 -10.22 -4.09 -14.61
C ASN A 85 -10.15 -4.22 -13.09
N GLY A 86 -9.55 -5.31 -12.58
CA GLY A 86 -9.34 -5.48 -11.14
C GLY A 86 -8.46 -4.38 -10.55
N LEU A 87 -7.38 -4.02 -11.24
CA LEU A 87 -6.51 -2.94 -10.83
C LEU A 87 -7.24 -1.59 -10.78
N ILE A 88 -7.97 -1.23 -11.85
CA ILE A 88 -8.72 0.03 -11.93
C ILE A 88 -9.79 0.07 -10.83
N TRP A 89 -10.50 -1.04 -10.61
CA TRP A 89 -11.50 -1.12 -9.55
C TRP A 89 -10.90 -0.79 -8.17
N ALA A 90 -9.74 -1.36 -7.81
CA ALA A 90 -9.10 -1.08 -6.53
C ALA A 90 -8.59 0.37 -6.44
N LEU A 91 -8.07 0.92 -7.54
CA LEU A 91 -7.68 2.32 -7.62
C LEU A 91 -8.88 3.26 -7.42
N ASP A 92 -10.01 2.97 -8.03
CA ASP A 92 -11.24 3.77 -7.90
C ASP A 92 -11.74 3.76 -6.44
N GLN A 93 -11.68 2.62 -5.74
CA GLN A 93 -12.00 2.54 -4.31
C GLN A 93 -11.06 3.42 -3.47
N ALA A 94 -9.76 3.34 -3.71
CA ALA A 94 -8.77 4.15 -3.00
C ALA A 94 -8.96 5.65 -3.28
N LEU A 95 -9.15 6.02 -4.55
CA LEU A 95 -9.39 7.40 -4.96
C LEU A 95 -10.71 7.97 -4.42
N ALA A 96 -11.74 7.14 -4.28
CA ALA A 96 -12.99 7.57 -3.67
C ALA A 96 -12.80 8.01 -2.21
N VAL A 97 -11.97 7.30 -1.45
CA VAL A 97 -11.60 7.69 -0.07
C VAL A 97 -10.68 8.91 -0.07
N TYR A 98 -9.69 8.93 -0.95
CA TYR A 98 -8.74 10.05 -1.09
C TYR A 98 -9.43 11.37 -1.39
N ASN A 99 -10.41 11.35 -2.30
CA ASN A 99 -11.17 12.53 -2.73
C ASN A 99 -12.16 13.05 -1.68
N GLN A 100 -12.41 12.31 -0.60
CA GLN A 100 -13.17 12.83 0.55
C GLN A 100 -12.39 13.89 1.34
N GLY A 101 -11.11 14.05 1.04
CA GLY A 101 -10.26 15.11 1.55
C GLY A 101 -9.19 14.63 2.52
N LYS A 102 -8.27 15.55 2.83
CA LYS A 102 -7.12 15.26 3.70
C LYS A 102 -7.54 14.81 5.10
N ASP A 103 -8.66 15.31 5.59
CA ASP A 103 -9.19 15.01 6.92
C ASP A 103 -9.65 13.55 7.04
N GLU A 104 -10.07 12.93 5.95
CA GLU A 104 -10.41 11.50 5.89
C GLU A 104 -9.21 10.63 5.53
N TRP A 105 -8.41 11.05 4.55
CA TRP A 105 -7.28 10.26 4.05
C TRP A 105 -6.13 10.14 5.04
N GLN A 106 -5.64 11.23 5.63
CA GLN A 106 -4.50 11.18 6.55
C GLN A 106 -4.78 10.36 7.82
N PRO A 107 -5.95 10.52 8.48
CA PRO A 107 -6.33 9.62 9.56
C PRO A 107 -6.50 8.18 9.11
N ALA A 108 -7.00 7.93 7.88
CA ALA A 108 -7.09 6.59 7.32
C ALA A 108 -5.70 5.97 7.14
N GLY A 109 -4.76 6.66 6.51
CA GLY A 109 -3.38 6.19 6.34
C GLY A 109 -2.68 5.91 7.67
N ARG A 110 -2.82 6.77 8.66
CA ARG A 110 -2.27 6.55 10.02
C ARG A 110 -2.96 5.38 10.75
N ARG A 111 -4.27 5.22 10.61
CA ARG A 111 -5.00 4.08 11.17
C ARG A 111 -4.59 2.77 10.50
N MET A 112 -4.44 2.79 9.18
CA MET A 112 -3.96 1.63 8.42
C MET A 112 -2.57 1.21 8.86
N SER A 113 -1.66 2.15 9.08
CA SER A 113 -0.32 1.90 9.62
C SER A 113 -0.37 1.31 11.03
N LEU A 114 -1.20 1.86 11.91
CA LEU A 114 -1.38 1.35 13.28
C LEU A 114 -2.01 -0.05 13.29
N PHE A 115 -3.00 -0.29 12.44
CA PHE A 115 -3.64 -1.59 12.30
C PHE A 115 -2.64 -2.68 11.89
N ALA A 116 -1.81 -2.41 10.88
CA ALA A 116 -0.76 -3.34 10.48
C ALA A 116 0.22 -3.67 11.62
N TYR A 117 0.54 -2.68 12.47
CA TYR A 117 1.42 -2.88 13.62
C TYR A 117 0.77 -3.73 14.72
N THR A 118 -0.52 -3.53 15.00
CA THR A 118 -1.23 -4.27 16.07
C THR A 118 -1.55 -5.71 15.68
N GLU A 119 -1.96 -5.95 14.44
CA GLU A 119 -2.21 -7.30 13.92
C GLU A 119 -0.94 -8.16 13.91
N ASN A 120 0.20 -7.59 13.51
CA ASN A 120 1.48 -8.29 13.55
C ASN A 120 1.95 -8.63 14.97
N LYS A 121 1.57 -7.86 16.00
CA LYS A 121 1.85 -8.22 17.41
C LYS A 121 1.02 -9.39 17.91
N ASN A 122 -0.21 -9.55 17.42
CA ASN A 122 -1.11 -10.61 17.86
C ASN A 122 -0.85 -11.94 17.15
N LYS A 123 -0.36 -11.89 15.91
CA LYS A 123 0.22 -13.07 15.25
C LYS A 123 1.66 -13.19 15.75
N LYS A 124 1.94 -14.15 16.64
CA LYS A 124 3.29 -14.60 17.03
C LYS A 124 4.06 -15.17 15.84
N SER A 125 4.26 -14.42 14.81
CA SER A 125 5.27 -14.64 13.81
C SER A 125 6.34 -13.60 14.07
N GLU A 126 7.48 -14.06 14.54
CA GLU A 126 8.73 -13.32 14.58
C GLU A 126 9.09 -12.86 13.16
N ILE A 127 8.43 -11.79 12.72
CA ILE A 127 9.02 -10.98 11.67
C ILE A 127 10.08 -10.18 12.42
N LEU A 128 11.29 -10.73 12.46
CA LEU A 128 12.51 -10.03 12.79
C LEU A 128 12.50 -8.72 11.99
N MET A 129 12.07 -7.65 12.63
CA MET A 129 12.41 -6.32 12.18
C MET A 129 13.90 -6.20 12.44
N GLY A 130 14.69 -6.58 11.45
CA GLY A 130 16.11 -6.30 11.44
C GLY A 130 16.26 -4.80 11.65
N SER A 131 16.98 -4.45 12.70
CA SER A 131 17.51 -3.11 12.89
C SER A 131 18.33 -2.75 11.65
N PHE A 132 17.90 -1.76 10.92
CA PHE A 132 18.70 -1.04 9.95
C PHE A 132 19.13 0.29 10.55
#